data_1dd4e5dab42b9db1d272c539dfbe7c80
#
_entry.id   1dd4e5dab42b9db1d272c539dfbe7c80
#
_cell.length_a   1.000
_cell.length_b   1.000
_cell.length_c   1.000
_cell.angle_alpha   90.00
_cell.angle_beta   90.00
_cell.angle_gamma   90.00
#
_symmetry.space_group_name_H-M   'P 1'
#
loop_
_entity.id
_entity.type
_entity.pdbx_description
1 polymer ?
#
loop_
_entity_poly.entity_id
_entity_poly.type
_entity_poly.pdbx_seq_one_letter_code
_entity_poly.pdbx_strand_id
1 'polypeptide(L)'
;MTEWIPTSEQKQQWEEDGYFVLRKVVPKDLAFDMRGVIKNELLKPVPSGRPDADPMDPMEDTPEAKAFRFRKLGNFCVEAPLIWHTFHAGEAILPVARHFLGDDIIVKFNSVFVKPAKTGSATPWHQDNGLWRDGETEPFNAWMALDPATRE
;
A
#
# COMPACT_ATOMS: atom_id res chain seq x y z
N MET A 1 14.47 9.26 17.51
CA MET A 1 14.32 8.77 16.11
C MET A 1 15.30 9.54 15.26
N THR A 2 16.01 8.87 14.35
CA THR A 2 16.96 9.51 13.45
C THR A 2 16.19 10.32 12.42
N GLU A 3 16.56 11.57 12.21
CA GLU A 3 15.99 12.41 11.16
C GLU A 3 16.34 11.80 9.79
N TRP A 4 15.36 11.69 8.91
CA TRP A 4 15.60 11.27 7.55
C TRP A 4 15.86 12.51 6.68
N ILE A 5 16.96 12.48 5.95
CA ILE A 5 17.35 13.56 5.06
C ILE A 5 17.37 13.02 3.63
N PRO A 6 16.62 13.60 2.69
CA PRO A 6 16.63 13.16 1.29
C PRO A 6 18.01 13.42 0.64
N THR A 7 18.45 12.48 -0.19
CA THR A 7 19.61 12.70 -1.06
C THR A 7 19.31 13.75 -2.12
N SER A 8 20.36 14.29 -2.76
CA SER A 8 20.18 15.24 -3.85
C SER A 8 19.37 14.64 -5.01
N GLU A 9 19.59 13.36 -5.32
CA GLU A 9 18.82 12.63 -6.34
C GLU A 9 17.34 12.49 -5.96
N GLN A 10 17.03 12.16 -4.72
CA GLN A 10 15.65 12.07 -4.25
C GLN A 10 14.94 13.43 -4.28
N LYS A 11 15.64 14.51 -3.94
CA LYS A 11 15.09 15.86 -4.06
C LYS A 11 14.75 16.19 -5.51
N GLN A 12 15.69 15.92 -6.42
CA GLN A 12 15.47 16.15 -7.85
C GLN A 12 14.29 15.33 -8.37
N GLN A 13 14.22 14.03 -8.06
CA GLN A 13 13.09 13.18 -8.46
C GLN A 13 11.75 13.70 -7.91
N TRP A 14 11.75 14.16 -6.66
CA TRP A 14 10.53 14.73 -6.08
C TRP A 14 10.07 16.00 -6.80
N GLU A 15 11.00 16.88 -7.15
CA GLU A 15 10.70 18.15 -7.85
C GLU A 15 10.29 17.93 -9.31
N GLU A 16 10.93 16.99 -10.01
CA GLU A 16 10.70 16.74 -11.44
C GLU A 16 9.57 15.77 -11.71
N ASP A 17 9.50 14.66 -10.92
CA ASP A 17 8.61 13.54 -11.17
C ASP A 17 7.42 13.48 -10.18
N GLY A 18 7.51 14.21 -9.06
CA GLY A 18 6.52 14.19 -7.99
C GLY A 18 6.59 12.93 -7.11
N TYR A 19 7.60 12.08 -7.28
CA TYR A 19 7.84 10.91 -6.43
C TYR A 19 9.31 10.53 -6.42
N PHE A 20 9.71 9.70 -5.47
CA PHE A 20 11.00 9.01 -5.45
C PHE A 20 10.87 7.61 -4.87
N VAL A 21 11.86 6.77 -5.10
CA VAL A 21 11.84 5.38 -4.68
C VAL A 21 12.82 5.12 -3.55
N LEU A 22 12.30 4.67 -2.42
CA LEU A 22 13.11 4.12 -1.32
C LEU A 22 13.37 2.63 -1.57
N ARG A 23 14.62 2.25 -1.74
CA ARG A 23 14.98 0.86 -2.03
C ARG A 23 15.41 0.12 -0.77
N LYS A 24 14.95 -1.12 -0.64
CA LYS A 24 15.37 -2.05 0.43
C LYS A 24 15.08 -1.53 1.86
N VAL A 25 14.02 -0.76 2.00
CA VAL A 25 13.63 -0.18 3.30
C VAL A 25 12.98 -1.19 4.25
N VAL A 26 12.42 -2.27 3.71
CA VAL A 26 11.85 -3.37 4.48
C VAL A 26 12.62 -4.65 4.21
N PRO A 27 13.08 -5.37 5.23
CA PRO A 27 13.70 -6.69 5.10
C PRO A 27 12.79 -7.67 4.35
N LYS A 28 13.40 -8.56 3.55
CA LYS A 28 12.62 -9.48 2.70
C LYS A 28 11.80 -10.49 3.49
N ASP A 29 12.30 -10.95 4.63
CA ASP A 29 11.61 -11.84 5.55
C ASP A 29 10.37 -11.15 6.12
N LEU A 30 10.49 -9.91 6.54
CA LEU A 30 9.38 -9.13 7.05
C LEU A 30 8.32 -8.84 5.96
N ALA A 31 8.75 -8.55 4.73
CA ALA A 31 7.83 -8.41 3.60
C ALA A 31 7.10 -9.74 3.30
N PHE A 32 7.79 -10.87 3.44
CA PHE A 32 7.19 -12.19 3.30
C PHE A 32 6.13 -12.45 4.38
N ASP A 33 6.42 -12.12 5.63
CA ASP A 33 5.47 -12.26 6.75
C ASP A 33 4.24 -11.37 6.54
N MET A 34 4.42 -10.14 6.08
CA MET A 34 3.32 -9.24 5.74
C MET A 34 2.41 -9.82 4.66
N ARG A 35 2.99 -10.44 3.62
CA ARG A 35 2.24 -11.16 2.58
C ARG A 35 1.42 -12.31 3.16
N GLY A 36 2.02 -13.06 4.10
CA GLY A 36 1.34 -14.13 4.83
C GLY A 36 0.11 -13.64 5.59
N VAL A 37 0.24 -12.52 6.30
CA VAL A 37 -0.89 -11.88 7.00
C VAL A 37 -1.99 -11.47 6.03
N ILE A 38 -1.64 -10.85 4.90
CA ILE A 38 -2.61 -10.44 3.88
C ILE A 38 -3.30 -11.65 3.26
N LYS A 39 -2.54 -12.68 2.88
CA LYS A 39 -3.10 -13.91 2.30
C LYS A 39 -4.08 -14.58 3.26
N ASN A 40 -3.71 -14.72 4.51
CA ASN A 40 -4.59 -15.33 5.52
C ASN A 40 -5.88 -14.52 5.69
N GLU A 41 -5.82 -13.21 5.60
CA GLU A 41 -6.99 -12.36 5.67
C GLU A 41 -7.93 -12.56 4.48
N LEU A 42 -7.36 -12.61 3.28
CA LEU A 42 -8.12 -12.82 2.03
C LEU A 42 -8.81 -14.18 1.98
N LEU A 43 -8.27 -15.19 2.66
CA LEU A 43 -8.87 -16.52 2.73
C LEU A 43 -10.06 -16.63 3.70
N LYS A 44 -10.28 -15.64 4.55
CA LYS A 44 -11.43 -15.63 5.45
C LYS A 44 -12.75 -15.53 4.66
N PRO A 45 -13.84 -16.13 5.16
CA PRO A 45 -15.17 -15.96 4.58
C PRO A 45 -15.60 -14.49 4.46
N VAL A 46 -15.25 -13.70 5.48
CA VAL A 46 -15.43 -12.24 5.52
C VAL A 46 -14.12 -11.64 5.99
N PRO A 47 -13.33 -11.06 5.08
CA PRO A 47 -12.11 -10.35 5.45
C PRO A 47 -12.40 -9.13 6.33
N SER A 48 -11.46 -8.81 7.21
CA SER A 48 -11.49 -7.56 7.98
C SER A 48 -11.25 -6.34 7.09
N GLY A 49 -11.60 -5.18 7.59
CA GLY A 49 -11.48 -3.94 6.82
C GLY A 49 -12.67 -3.73 5.87
N ARG A 50 -12.40 -3.10 4.74
CA ARG A 50 -13.39 -2.82 3.69
C ARG A 50 -12.98 -3.55 2.41
N PRO A 51 -13.45 -4.78 2.21
CA PRO A 51 -13.15 -5.51 1.00
C PRO A 51 -13.85 -4.86 -0.20
N ASP A 52 -13.09 -4.63 -1.26
CA ASP A 52 -13.59 -4.23 -2.56
C ASP A 52 -13.32 -5.40 -3.51
N ALA A 53 -14.37 -6.10 -3.88
CA ALA A 53 -14.29 -7.24 -4.78
C ALA A 53 -14.45 -6.76 -6.22
N ASP A 54 -13.49 -7.12 -7.06
CA ASP A 54 -13.69 -7.05 -8.49
C ASP A 54 -14.77 -8.09 -8.86
N PRO A 55 -15.75 -7.76 -9.69
CA PRO A 55 -16.73 -8.72 -10.20
C PRO A 55 -16.04 -9.64 -11.22
N MET A 56 -15.04 -10.38 -10.79
CA MET A 56 -14.45 -11.45 -11.59
C MET A 56 -15.29 -12.69 -11.42
N ASP A 57 -15.67 -13.30 -12.53
CA ASP A 57 -16.19 -14.65 -12.50
C ASP A 57 -15.17 -15.55 -11.81
N PRO A 58 -15.55 -16.24 -10.71
CA PRO A 58 -14.65 -17.16 -10.05
C PRO A 58 -14.36 -18.29 -11.02
N MET A 59 -13.16 -18.26 -11.62
CA MET A 59 -12.75 -19.30 -12.57
C MET A 59 -12.67 -20.69 -11.92
N GLU A 60 -12.45 -20.72 -10.61
CA GLU A 60 -12.38 -21.97 -9.84
C GLU A 60 -12.91 -21.76 -8.42
N ASP A 61 -13.60 -22.79 -7.88
CA ASP A 61 -14.09 -22.77 -6.50
C ASP A 61 -13.03 -23.25 -5.50
N THR A 62 -11.81 -22.73 -5.63
CA THR A 62 -10.71 -22.97 -4.70
C THR A 62 -10.56 -21.82 -3.69
N PRO A 63 -10.02 -22.07 -2.48
CA PRO A 63 -9.75 -21.01 -1.53
C PRO A 63 -8.84 -19.91 -2.10
N GLU A 64 -7.87 -20.30 -2.91
CA GLU A 64 -6.93 -19.40 -3.57
C GLU A 64 -7.64 -18.52 -4.60
N ALA A 65 -8.49 -19.07 -5.44
CA ALA A 65 -9.28 -18.33 -6.41
C ALA A 65 -10.24 -17.36 -5.70
N LYS A 66 -10.86 -17.79 -4.59
CA LYS A 66 -11.70 -16.91 -3.76
C LYS A 66 -10.93 -15.76 -3.13
N ALA A 67 -9.68 -15.97 -2.72
CA ALA A 67 -8.82 -14.92 -2.21
C ALA A 67 -8.51 -13.86 -3.26
N PHE A 68 -8.31 -14.25 -4.51
CA PHE A 68 -8.02 -13.34 -5.62
C PHE A 68 -9.24 -12.59 -6.17
N ARG A 69 -10.45 -12.85 -5.69
CA ARG A 69 -11.64 -12.05 -6.05
C ARG A 69 -11.60 -10.61 -5.53
N PHE A 70 -10.80 -10.36 -4.51
CA PHE A 70 -10.67 -9.04 -3.93
C PHE A 70 -9.62 -8.24 -4.69
N ARG A 71 -9.98 -7.02 -5.08
CA ARG A 71 -9.09 -6.06 -5.68
C ARG A 71 -8.36 -5.24 -4.63
N LYS A 72 -9.03 -4.98 -3.51
CA LYS A 72 -8.58 -4.04 -2.49
C LYS A 72 -9.15 -4.40 -1.11
N LEU A 73 -8.32 -4.27 -0.09
CA LEU A 73 -8.75 -4.25 1.31
C LEU A 73 -8.49 -2.86 1.88
N GLY A 74 -9.53 -2.05 1.98
CA GLY A 74 -9.43 -0.72 2.58
C GLY A 74 -9.42 -0.78 4.10
N ASN A 75 -8.62 0.09 4.74
CA ASN A 75 -8.47 0.20 6.19
C ASN A 75 -8.03 -1.10 6.90
N PHE A 76 -7.44 -2.02 6.18
CA PHE A 76 -7.02 -3.32 6.72
C PHE A 76 -5.81 -3.19 7.66
N CYS A 77 -4.90 -2.26 7.39
CA CYS A 77 -3.64 -2.18 8.14
C CYS A 77 -3.84 -1.89 9.63
N VAL A 78 -4.94 -1.26 10.03
CA VAL A 78 -5.30 -1.04 11.45
C VAL A 78 -5.61 -2.37 12.17
N GLU A 79 -6.12 -3.34 11.43
CA GLU A 79 -6.44 -4.70 11.94
C GLU A 79 -5.23 -5.65 11.89
N ALA A 80 -4.12 -5.20 11.32
CA ALA A 80 -2.91 -5.98 11.10
C ALA A 80 -1.69 -5.31 11.77
N PRO A 81 -1.44 -5.58 13.07
CA PRO A 81 -0.35 -4.94 13.82
C PRO A 81 1.01 -5.04 13.15
N LEU A 82 1.33 -6.16 12.52
CA LEU A 82 2.59 -6.33 11.79
C LEU A 82 2.73 -5.28 10.67
N ILE A 83 1.68 -5.11 9.85
CA ILE A 83 1.68 -4.15 8.76
C ILE A 83 1.72 -2.72 9.28
N TRP A 84 0.93 -2.44 10.32
CA TRP A 84 0.92 -1.13 10.96
C TRP A 84 2.32 -0.72 11.45
N HIS A 85 2.97 -1.56 12.25
CA HIS A 85 4.27 -1.26 12.84
C HIS A 85 5.42 -1.31 11.84
N THR A 86 5.31 -2.10 10.78
CA THR A 86 6.35 -2.17 9.76
C THR A 86 6.27 -1.02 8.77
N PHE A 87 5.06 -0.66 8.33
CA PHE A 87 4.86 0.30 7.25
C PHE A 87 4.45 1.67 7.80
N HIS A 88 3.28 1.81 8.42
CA HIS A 88 2.77 3.12 8.81
C HIS A 88 3.54 3.77 9.96
N ALA A 89 3.79 3.04 11.02
CA ALA A 89 4.54 3.50 12.19
C ALA A 89 6.01 3.05 12.16
N GLY A 90 6.46 2.46 11.05
CA GLY A 90 7.79 1.90 10.91
C GLY A 90 8.87 2.95 10.73
N GLU A 91 10.08 2.61 11.14
CA GLU A 91 11.26 3.48 11.02
C GLU A 91 11.65 3.80 9.57
N ALA A 92 11.15 3.01 8.62
CA ALA A 92 11.43 3.22 7.20
C ALA A 92 10.59 4.34 6.58
N ILE A 93 9.36 4.53 7.00
CA ILE A 93 8.40 5.44 6.37
C ILE A 93 8.09 6.66 7.24
N LEU A 94 7.92 6.46 8.54
CA LEU A 94 7.53 7.55 9.43
C LEU A 94 8.50 8.74 9.43
N PRO A 95 9.85 8.57 9.45
CA PRO A 95 10.76 9.69 9.34
C PRO A 95 10.67 10.41 7.99
N VAL A 96 10.39 9.69 6.92
CA VAL A 96 10.18 10.26 5.58
C VAL A 96 8.90 11.11 5.57
N ALA A 97 7.81 10.56 6.07
CA ALA A 97 6.55 11.30 6.16
C ALA A 97 6.69 12.57 7.02
N ARG A 98 7.42 12.51 8.13
CA ARG A 98 7.72 13.67 8.97
C ARG A 98 8.51 14.77 8.25
N HIS A 99 9.41 14.38 7.38
CA HIS A 99 10.16 15.35 6.59
C HIS A 99 9.26 16.25 5.73
N PHE A 100 8.18 15.67 5.16
CA PHE A 100 7.26 16.38 4.28
C PHE A 100 6.07 17.02 5.01
N LEU A 101 5.58 16.39 6.07
CA LEU A 101 4.32 16.76 6.72
C LEU A 101 4.49 17.40 8.11
N GLY A 102 5.71 17.37 8.67
CA GLY A 102 5.95 17.76 10.06
C GLY A 102 5.65 16.63 11.05
N ASP A 103 5.57 16.96 12.34
CA ASP A 103 5.48 15.95 13.40
C ASP A 103 4.06 15.41 13.62
N ASP A 104 3.05 16.20 13.35
CA ASP A 104 1.65 15.86 13.55
C ASP A 104 1.08 15.19 12.29
N ILE A 105 1.18 13.85 12.25
CA ILE A 105 0.78 13.05 11.09
C ILE A 105 -0.42 12.18 11.43
N ILE A 106 -1.37 12.14 10.53
CA ILE A 106 -2.50 11.21 10.58
C ILE A 106 -2.49 10.29 9.36
N VAL A 107 -2.86 9.04 9.57
CA VAL A 107 -3.14 8.11 8.45
C VAL A 107 -4.59 8.32 8.03
N LYS A 108 -4.81 9.04 6.95
CA LYS A 108 -6.15 9.34 6.45
C LYS A 108 -6.88 8.08 5.97
N PHE A 109 -6.19 7.26 5.20
CA PHE A 109 -6.65 5.93 4.83
C PHE A 109 -5.46 5.03 4.46
N ASN A 110 -5.73 3.74 4.41
CA ASN A 110 -4.76 2.76 3.94
C ASN A 110 -5.46 1.67 3.13
N SER A 111 -4.72 1.02 2.26
CA SER A 111 -5.26 -0.05 1.43
C SER A 111 -4.18 -1.05 1.06
N VAL A 112 -4.58 -2.31 1.02
CA VAL A 112 -3.82 -3.36 0.35
C VAL A 112 -4.44 -3.60 -1.01
N PHE A 113 -3.67 -3.43 -2.08
CA PHE A 113 -4.10 -3.77 -3.42
C PHE A 113 -3.70 -5.20 -3.74
N VAL A 114 -4.66 -5.98 -4.20
CA VAL A 114 -4.49 -7.36 -4.66
C VAL A 114 -4.82 -7.38 -6.13
N LYS A 115 -3.80 -7.54 -6.95
CA LYS A 115 -3.99 -7.54 -8.41
C LYS A 115 -3.43 -8.83 -8.99
N PRO A 116 -4.31 -9.80 -9.28
CA PRO A 116 -3.87 -11.07 -9.86
C PRO A 116 -3.28 -10.85 -11.25
N ALA A 117 -2.25 -11.63 -11.58
CA ALA A 117 -1.64 -11.60 -12.90
C ALA A 117 -2.67 -11.96 -13.98
N LYS A 118 -2.59 -11.29 -15.12
CA LYS A 118 -3.43 -11.51 -16.33
C LYS A 118 -4.91 -11.17 -16.21
N THR A 119 -5.49 -11.15 -15.02
CA THR A 119 -6.94 -11.00 -14.82
C THR A 119 -7.32 -9.75 -14.01
N GLY A 120 -6.36 -9.08 -13.40
CA GLY A 120 -6.62 -7.85 -12.64
C GLY A 120 -7.11 -6.71 -13.53
N SER A 121 -8.20 -6.05 -13.12
CA SER A 121 -8.75 -4.90 -13.86
C SER A 121 -7.75 -3.74 -13.91
N ALA A 122 -7.77 -3.03 -15.03
CA ALA A 122 -6.94 -1.85 -15.20
C ALA A 122 -7.42 -0.72 -14.28
N THR A 123 -6.47 -0.01 -13.69
CA THR A 123 -6.74 1.26 -13.01
C THR A 123 -6.35 2.39 -13.95
N PRO A 124 -7.29 3.25 -14.35
CA PRO A 124 -6.97 4.38 -15.22
C PRO A 124 -6.01 5.35 -14.51
N TRP A 125 -5.25 6.10 -15.28
CA TRP A 125 -4.41 7.16 -14.74
C TRP A 125 -5.25 8.20 -14.01
N HIS A 126 -4.88 8.55 -12.81
CA HIS A 126 -5.57 9.50 -11.95
C HIS A 126 -4.60 10.16 -10.99
N GLN A 127 -5.05 11.24 -10.39
CA GLN A 127 -4.43 11.84 -9.22
C GLN A 127 -5.34 11.59 -8.02
N ASP A 128 -4.79 11.09 -6.93
CA ASP A 128 -5.56 10.78 -5.72
C ASP A 128 -6.29 12.00 -5.17
N ASN A 129 -5.65 13.17 -5.23
CA ASN A 129 -6.28 14.44 -4.84
C ASN A 129 -7.56 14.78 -5.62
N GLY A 130 -7.66 14.36 -6.88
CA GLY A 130 -8.86 14.54 -7.68
C GLY A 130 -10.07 13.74 -7.17
N LEU A 131 -9.81 12.73 -6.34
CA LEU A 131 -10.83 11.86 -5.75
C LEU A 131 -11.25 12.32 -4.34
N TRP A 132 -10.48 13.20 -3.73
CA TRP A 132 -10.74 13.71 -2.38
C TRP A 132 -11.41 15.07 -2.43
N ARG A 133 -12.53 15.18 -1.74
CA ARG A 133 -13.38 16.38 -1.81
C ARG A 133 -12.93 17.52 -0.90
N ASP A 134 -12.00 17.26 -0.02
CA ASP A 134 -11.70 18.15 1.10
C ASP A 134 -10.64 19.20 0.81
N GLY A 135 -10.05 19.28 -0.38
CA GLY A 135 -9.23 20.41 -0.87
C GLY A 135 -8.17 21.05 0.06
N GLU A 136 -8.18 20.69 1.33
CA GLU A 136 -7.49 21.38 2.41
C GLU A 136 -6.23 20.65 2.91
N THR A 137 -5.95 19.43 2.43
CA THR A 137 -4.79 18.66 2.88
C THR A 137 -3.87 18.33 1.71
N GLU A 138 -2.60 18.62 1.87
CA GLU A 138 -1.57 18.11 0.98
C GLU A 138 -1.21 16.69 1.42
N PRO A 139 -1.72 15.65 0.76
CA PRO A 139 -1.46 14.28 1.19
C PRO A 139 -0.08 13.84 0.76
N PHE A 140 0.61 13.16 1.63
CA PHE A 140 1.76 12.35 1.32
C PHE A 140 1.30 10.91 1.12
N ASN A 141 1.54 10.34 -0.05
CA ASN A 141 1.18 8.98 -0.36
C ASN A 141 2.42 8.08 -0.35
N ALA A 142 2.37 6.98 0.39
CA ALA A 142 3.44 5.99 0.40
C ALA A 142 2.90 4.66 -0.11
N TRP A 143 3.61 4.06 -1.07
CA TRP A 143 3.27 2.79 -1.65
C TRP A 143 4.42 1.78 -1.49
N MET A 144 4.11 0.58 -1.00
CA MET A 144 5.09 -0.48 -0.78
C MET A 144 4.76 -1.69 -1.66
N ALA A 145 5.71 -2.07 -2.50
CA ALA A 145 5.63 -3.31 -3.28
C ALA A 145 5.96 -4.51 -2.39
N LEU A 146 5.03 -5.45 -2.27
CA LEU A 146 5.23 -6.72 -1.58
C LEU A 146 5.56 -7.86 -2.54
N ASP A 147 5.14 -7.73 -3.80
CA ASP A 147 5.41 -8.68 -4.89
C ASP A 147 6.05 -7.97 -6.07
N PRO A 148 6.86 -8.68 -6.88
CA PRO A 148 7.32 -8.16 -8.15
C PRO A 148 6.13 -7.87 -9.07
N ALA A 149 6.10 -6.69 -9.68
CA ALA A 149 5.19 -6.38 -10.78
C ALA A 149 6.02 -6.39 -12.08
N THR A 150 5.91 -7.44 -12.85
CA THR A 150 6.60 -7.59 -14.13
C THR A 150 5.64 -7.35 -15.29
N ARG A 151 6.19 -7.15 -16.50
CA ARG A 151 5.39 -7.02 -17.72
C ARG A 151 5.02 -8.36 -18.36
N GLU A 152 5.52 -9.46 -17.80
CA GLU A 152 5.31 -10.82 -18.29
C GLU A 152 4.16 -11.52 -17.57
#